data_26a9a353904531e3acbefea051a50dd0
#
_entry.id   26a9a353904531e3acbefea051a50dd0
#
_cell.length_a   1.000
_cell.length_b   1.000
_cell.length_c   1.000
_cell.angle_alpha   90.00
_cell.angle_beta   90.00
_cell.angle_gamma   90.00
#
_symmetry.space_group_name_H-M   'P 1'
#
loop_
_entity.id
_entity.type
_entity.pdbx_description
1 polymer ?
#
loop_
_entity_poly.entity_id
_entity_poly.type
_entity_poly.pdbx_seq_one_letter_code
_entity_poly.pdbx_strand_id
1 'polypeptide(L)'
;MKKIVLGICLLTMTLSLNGCNNKDTIESINLNKQNNNIDVIQEEIENMTLDEKIGQIITVGIDGYTINDKTKELIVDKKVGGIILFKDNINDSNQLLQLINNIKDINSKNKIPLFISIDEEGGRVSRLPKEIKKLPSNEVIGNINDKKLAYDIGKTIGYSLKSFGFNIDFAPVLDINSNHNNKVIGDRAFSSNKNIVANLGVSEINGFKSSNIISVAKHFTGHGDTDIDSHYKLPIINKTLDELKEVEFVPFKNAIEENVPSIMVSHILLPEIDDINPASMSKTIITDILRKDLKFDGLIVTDDMTMVAITNNFDISEACIKSINAGADLLLICHGHETEVEVINNIKDAVDKGIISIDRINESVYRILSLKYSYKINNEKIENIDVDIINSKIEDILNRLNKN
;
A
#
# COMPACT_ATOMS: atom_id res chain seq x y z
N MET A 1 27.29 77.76 54.31
CA MET A 1 26.55 77.75 53.04
C MET A 1 26.96 76.51 52.29
N LYS A 2 26.17 75.47 52.40
CA LYS A 2 26.44 74.19 51.74
C LYS A 2 25.41 74.01 50.60
N LYS A 3 25.91 73.90 49.40
CA LYS A 3 25.05 73.56 48.20
C LYS A 3 24.84 72.07 48.15
N ILE A 4 23.60 71.68 48.11
CA ILE A 4 23.16 70.27 47.86
C ILE A 4 22.96 70.12 46.34
N VAL A 5 23.68 69.18 45.73
CA VAL A 5 23.51 68.81 44.35
C VAL A 5 22.64 67.55 44.32
N LEU A 6 21.47 67.67 43.68
CA LEU A 6 20.53 66.60 43.51
C LEU A 6 20.87 65.83 42.22
N GLY A 7 21.27 64.59 42.32
CA GLY A 7 21.55 63.73 41.21
C GLY A 7 20.28 63.02 40.80
N ILE A 8 19.87 63.20 39.54
CA ILE A 8 18.74 62.45 38.88
C ILE A 8 19.34 61.23 38.28
N CYS A 9 18.95 60.03 38.79
CA CYS A 9 19.23 58.79 38.18
C CYS A 9 18.14 58.53 37.11
N LEU A 10 18.54 58.54 35.84
CA LEU A 10 17.71 58.10 34.72
C LEU A 10 17.76 56.56 34.62
N LEU A 11 16.67 55.87 34.94
CA LEU A 11 16.52 54.47 34.83
C LEU A 11 16.07 54.15 33.38
N THR A 12 16.97 53.68 32.50
CA THR A 12 16.63 53.22 31.18
C THR A 12 16.15 51.76 31.27
N MET A 13 14.85 51.56 31.09
CA MET A 13 14.22 50.26 31.01
C MET A 13 14.40 49.73 29.59
N THR A 14 15.36 48.81 29.39
CA THR A 14 15.48 48.04 28.14
C THR A 14 14.42 46.94 28.12
N LEU A 15 13.36 47.11 27.30
CA LEU A 15 12.46 46.03 26.97
C LEU A 15 13.19 45.04 26.05
N SER A 16 13.55 43.88 26.59
CA SER A 16 13.93 42.71 25.79
C SER A 16 12.68 42.08 25.22
N LEU A 17 12.43 42.28 23.94
CA LEU A 17 11.47 41.51 23.17
C LEU A 17 12.04 40.09 22.97
N ASN A 18 11.65 39.16 23.84
CA ASN A 18 11.82 37.75 23.57
C ASN A 18 10.83 37.38 22.47
N GLY A 19 11.30 37.31 21.24
CA GLY A 19 10.61 36.66 20.15
C GLY A 19 10.47 35.16 20.47
N CYS A 20 9.28 34.71 20.87
CA CYS A 20 8.95 33.32 20.96
C CYS A 20 9.11 32.70 19.56
N ASN A 21 10.06 31.79 19.46
CA ASN A 21 10.30 31.01 18.25
C ASN A 21 9.13 30.02 18.06
N ASN A 22 8.16 30.39 17.26
CA ASN A 22 6.99 29.54 16.95
C ASN A 22 7.35 28.17 16.31
N LYS A 23 8.59 27.98 15.89
CA LYS A 23 9.08 26.70 15.37
C LYS A 23 9.16 25.63 16.45
N ASP A 24 9.74 25.95 17.60
CA ASP A 24 9.95 24.98 18.69
C ASP A 24 8.59 24.51 19.29
N THR A 25 7.58 25.40 19.29
CA THR A 25 6.24 25.05 19.77
C THR A 25 5.47 24.17 18.79
N ILE A 26 5.68 24.36 17.49
CA ILE A 26 5.04 23.52 16.45
C ILE A 26 5.69 22.14 16.39
N GLU A 27 7.04 22.05 16.52
CA GLU A 27 7.74 20.77 16.60
C GLU A 27 7.39 20.00 17.88
N SER A 28 7.31 20.66 19.04
CA SER A 28 6.89 20.00 20.28
C SER A 28 5.42 19.56 20.28
N ILE A 29 4.53 20.30 19.62
CA ILE A 29 3.12 19.90 19.44
C ILE A 29 3.00 18.72 18.46
N ASN A 30 3.82 18.69 17.41
CA ASN A 30 3.83 17.58 16.46
C ASN A 30 4.46 16.31 17.06
N LEU A 31 5.54 16.43 17.81
CA LEU A 31 6.16 15.33 18.55
C LEU A 31 5.22 14.77 19.63
N ASN A 32 4.53 15.61 20.38
CA ASN A 32 3.55 15.17 21.36
C ASN A 32 2.30 14.52 20.72
N LYS A 33 1.85 15.01 19.55
CA LYS A 33 0.76 14.36 18.81
C LYS A 33 1.18 13.00 18.23
N GLN A 34 2.43 12.89 17.77
CA GLN A 34 2.95 11.63 17.24
C GLN A 34 3.15 10.60 18.37
N ASN A 35 3.70 11.03 19.50
CA ASN A 35 3.84 10.18 20.69
C ASN A 35 2.49 9.76 21.28
N ASN A 36 1.49 10.66 21.35
CA ASN A 36 0.16 10.31 21.81
C ASN A 36 -0.55 9.31 20.88
N ASN A 37 -0.32 9.37 19.55
CA ASN A 37 -0.88 8.40 18.61
C ASN A 37 -0.19 7.04 18.70
N ILE A 38 1.10 7.00 19.02
CA ILE A 38 1.84 5.75 19.25
C ILE A 38 1.28 5.03 20.48
N ASP A 39 1.06 5.76 21.57
CA ASP A 39 0.49 5.19 22.79
C ASP A 39 -0.92 4.63 22.56
N VAL A 40 -1.77 5.33 21.80
CA VAL A 40 -3.13 4.88 21.48
C VAL A 40 -3.14 3.61 20.63
N ILE A 41 -2.27 3.48 19.64
CA ILE A 41 -2.19 2.29 18.79
C ILE A 41 -1.69 1.10 19.60
N GLN A 42 -0.67 1.31 20.44
CA GLN A 42 -0.14 0.26 21.32
C GLN A 42 -1.20 -0.23 22.30
N GLU A 43 -1.92 0.69 22.95
CA GLU A 43 -3.02 0.38 23.85
C GLU A 43 -4.15 -0.41 23.13
N GLU A 44 -4.47 -0.03 21.89
CA GLU A 44 -5.46 -0.76 21.11
C GLU A 44 -5.00 -2.19 20.82
N ILE A 45 -3.73 -2.38 20.42
CA ILE A 45 -3.14 -3.70 20.18
C ILE A 45 -3.17 -4.58 21.43
N GLU A 46 -2.86 -4.01 22.59
CA GLU A 46 -2.91 -4.75 23.88
C GLU A 46 -4.32 -5.24 24.21
N ASN A 47 -5.33 -4.49 23.82
CA ASN A 47 -6.74 -4.84 24.02
C ASN A 47 -7.34 -5.75 22.94
N MET A 48 -6.64 -6.01 21.84
CA MET A 48 -7.11 -6.90 20.77
C MET A 48 -6.93 -8.37 21.15
N THR A 49 -7.93 -9.18 20.81
CA THR A 49 -7.82 -10.64 20.85
C THR A 49 -6.87 -11.15 19.77
N LEU A 50 -6.36 -12.37 19.91
CA LEU A 50 -5.52 -13.00 18.88
C LEU A 50 -6.24 -13.10 17.53
N ASP A 51 -7.53 -13.43 17.53
CA ASP A 51 -8.34 -13.52 16.32
C ASP A 51 -8.46 -12.16 15.61
N GLU A 52 -8.61 -11.07 16.36
CA GLU A 52 -8.60 -9.71 15.81
C GLU A 52 -7.24 -9.34 15.20
N LYS A 53 -6.15 -9.69 15.87
CA LYS A 53 -4.78 -9.43 15.37
C LYS A 53 -4.50 -10.20 14.10
N ILE A 54 -4.84 -11.49 14.05
CA ILE A 54 -4.64 -12.34 12.87
C ILE A 54 -5.53 -11.86 11.73
N GLY A 55 -6.79 -11.53 12.00
CA GLY A 55 -7.65 -10.96 10.96
C GLY A 55 -7.03 -9.72 10.32
N GLN A 56 -6.48 -8.79 11.12
CA GLN A 56 -5.93 -7.54 10.60
C GLN A 56 -4.76 -7.72 9.64
N ILE A 57 -3.98 -8.77 9.74
CA ILE A 57 -2.84 -9.03 8.83
C ILE A 57 -3.24 -9.73 7.52
N ILE A 58 -4.54 -9.88 7.24
CA ILE A 58 -5.07 -10.59 6.09
C ILE A 58 -6.02 -9.70 5.29
N THR A 59 -5.82 -9.67 3.98
CA THR A 59 -6.75 -9.12 3.00
C THR A 59 -7.24 -10.27 2.11
N VAL A 60 -8.55 -10.36 1.93
CA VAL A 60 -9.20 -11.45 1.18
C VAL A 60 -9.96 -10.93 -0.03
N GLY A 61 -10.16 -11.79 -1.03
CA GLY A 61 -11.11 -11.55 -2.11
C GLY A 61 -12.55 -11.86 -1.68
N ILE A 62 -13.50 -11.57 -2.54
CA ILE A 62 -14.90 -11.95 -2.35
C ILE A 62 -15.51 -12.40 -3.67
N ASP A 63 -16.57 -13.20 -3.59
CA ASP A 63 -17.28 -13.71 -4.77
C ASP A 63 -18.48 -12.83 -5.13
N GLY A 64 -18.60 -12.51 -6.42
CA GLY A 64 -19.81 -11.91 -7.02
C GLY A 64 -19.98 -10.41 -6.76
N TYR A 65 -21.17 -9.92 -7.11
CA TYR A 65 -21.50 -8.49 -7.12
C TYR A 65 -22.15 -7.98 -5.83
N THR A 66 -22.42 -8.87 -4.90
CA THR A 66 -23.16 -8.57 -3.65
C THR A 66 -22.61 -9.38 -2.50
N ILE A 67 -22.84 -8.88 -1.29
CA ILE A 67 -22.43 -9.58 -0.06
C ILE A 67 -23.23 -10.90 0.09
N ASN A 68 -22.51 -11.98 0.34
CA ASN A 68 -23.05 -13.31 0.69
C ASN A 68 -22.65 -13.69 2.13
N ASP A 69 -23.06 -14.86 2.59
CA ASP A 69 -22.79 -15.30 3.96
C ASP A 69 -21.29 -15.61 4.17
N LYS A 70 -20.57 -16.10 3.15
CA LYS A 70 -19.11 -16.29 3.19
C LYS A 70 -18.37 -14.96 3.42
N THR A 71 -18.74 -13.91 2.68
CA THR A 71 -18.18 -12.57 2.88
C THR A 71 -18.48 -12.03 4.28
N LYS A 72 -19.70 -12.28 4.82
CA LYS A 72 -20.04 -11.86 6.19
C LYS A 72 -19.18 -12.60 7.22
N GLU A 73 -18.96 -13.91 7.06
CA GLU A 73 -18.09 -14.69 7.93
C GLU A 73 -16.67 -14.09 7.96
N LEU A 74 -16.07 -13.81 6.81
CA LEU A 74 -14.73 -13.22 6.73
C LEU A 74 -14.63 -11.87 7.45
N ILE A 75 -15.64 -11.00 7.27
CA ILE A 75 -15.63 -9.66 7.88
C ILE A 75 -15.94 -9.74 9.38
N VAL A 76 -17.02 -10.44 9.79
CA VAL A 76 -17.56 -10.37 11.16
C VAL A 76 -16.88 -11.38 12.07
N ASP A 77 -16.71 -12.62 11.61
CA ASP A 77 -16.23 -13.71 12.46
C ASP A 77 -14.70 -13.82 12.40
N LYS A 78 -14.11 -13.73 11.19
CA LYS A 78 -12.65 -13.78 10.99
C LYS A 78 -11.98 -12.42 11.15
N LYS A 79 -12.73 -11.30 11.11
CA LYS A 79 -12.26 -9.93 11.35
C LYS A 79 -11.10 -9.52 10.46
N VAL A 80 -11.15 -9.93 9.17
CA VAL A 80 -10.10 -9.63 8.20
C VAL A 80 -9.78 -8.14 8.12
N GLY A 81 -8.51 -7.81 7.87
CA GLY A 81 -8.01 -6.44 7.84
C GLY A 81 -8.38 -5.68 6.56
N GLY A 82 -8.67 -6.41 5.47
CA GLY A 82 -9.01 -5.81 4.19
C GLY A 82 -9.80 -6.73 3.25
N ILE A 83 -10.40 -6.10 2.25
CA ILE A 83 -11.06 -6.73 1.11
C ILE A 83 -10.43 -6.18 -0.17
N ILE A 84 -10.10 -7.07 -1.10
CA ILE A 84 -9.73 -6.70 -2.48
C ILE A 84 -10.88 -7.00 -3.44
N LEU A 85 -11.17 -6.08 -4.36
CA LEU A 85 -12.18 -6.24 -5.39
C LEU A 85 -11.52 -6.41 -6.76
N PHE A 86 -12.01 -7.41 -7.50
CA PHE A 86 -11.61 -7.73 -8.86
C PHE A 86 -12.68 -7.34 -9.88
N LYS A 87 -12.36 -7.49 -11.15
CA LYS A 87 -13.30 -7.18 -12.24
C LYS A 87 -14.63 -7.93 -12.10
N ASP A 88 -14.61 -9.16 -11.60
CA ASP A 88 -15.79 -10.02 -11.42
C ASP A 88 -16.69 -9.56 -10.26
N ASN A 89 -16.26 -8.60 -9.46
CA ASN A 89 -17.06 -7.95 -8.43
C ASN A 89 -17.72 -6.64 -8.92
N ILE A 90 -17.45 -6.22 -10.17
CA ILE A 90 -17.77 -4.88 -10.65
C ILE A 90 -18.57 -4.96 -11.94
N ASN A 91 -19.86 -4.58 -11.88
CA ASN A 91 -20.75 -4.54 -13.03
C ASN A 91 -20.93 -3.11 -13.55
N ASP A 92 -21.36 -2.19 -12.68
CA ASP A 92 -21.60 -0.77 -12.97
C ASP A 92 -21.32 0.10 -11.74
N SER A 93 -21.32 1.42 -11.93
CA SER A 93 -20.94 2.37 -10.88
C SER A 93 -21.86 2.33 -9.67
N ASN A 94 -23.16 2.14 -9.85
CA ASN A 94 -24.13 2.09 -8.75
C ASN A 94 -23.98 0.79 -7.94
N GLN A 95 -23.81 -0.35 -8.65
CA GLN A 95 -23.60 -1.63 -8.00
C GLN A 95 -22.30 -1.63 -7.19
N LEU A 96 -21.19 -1.10 -7.73
CA LEU A 96 -19.91 -1.01 -7.03
C LEU A 96 -20.02 -0.15 -5.77
N LEU A 97 -20.66 1.02 -5.87
CA LEU A 97 -20.92 1.89 -4.73
C LEU A 97 -21.73 1.18 -3.63
N GLN A 98 -22.79 0.47 -4.02
CA GLN A 98 -23.61 -0.30 -3.09
C GLN A 98 -22.81 -1.44 -2.43
N LEU A 99 -22.00 -2.17 -3.20
CA LEU A 99 -21.16 -3.24 -2.67
C LEU A 99 -20.20 -2.72 -1.60
N ILE A 100 -19.46 -1.64 -1.89
CA ILE A 100 -18.52 -1.02 -0.93
C ILE A 100 -19.24 -0.50 0.30
N ASN A 101 -20.39 0.17 0.13
CA ASN A 101 -21.18 0.63 1.25
C ASN A 101 -21.71 -0.51 2.13
N ASN A 102 -22.08 -1.64 1.52
CA ASN A 102 -22.53 -2.83 2.26
C ASN A 102 -21.35 -3.50 3.01
N ILE A 103 -20.14 -3.54 2.43
CA ILE A 103 -18.93 -4.00 3.11
C ILE A 103 -18.68 -3.13 4.36
N LYS A 104 -18.72 -1.81 4.23
CA LYS A 104 -18.54 -0.88 5.34
C LYS A 104 -19.61 -1.04 6.42
N ASP A 105 -20.86 -1.24 6.02
CA ASP A 105 -21.99 -1.45 6.92
C ASP A 105 -21.82 -2.70 7.78
N ILE A 106 -21.45 -3.82 7.15
CA ILE A 106 -21.19 -5.07 7.87
C ILE A 106 -20.00 -4.91 8.80
N ASN A 107 -18.93 -4.25 8.34
CA ASN A 107 -17.75 -4.00 9.15
C ASN A 107 -17.99 -3.00 10.30
N SER A 108 -19.09 -2.26 10.31
CA SER A 108 -19.41 -1.33 11.41
C SER A 108 -19.57 -2.02 12.78
N LYS A 109 -19.73 -3.36 12.79
CA LYS A 109 -19.72 -4.19 14.00
C LYS A 109 -18.32 -4.37 14.59
N ASN A 110 -17.28 -4.17 13.79
CA ASN A 110 -15.87 -4.24 14.18
C ASN A 110 -15.36 -2.86 14.56
N LYS A 111 -14.37 -2.81 15.48
CA LYS A 111 -13.74 -1.55 15.90
C LYS A 111 -12.89 -0.93 14.80
N ILE A 112 -12.18 -1.78 14.05
CA ILE A 112 -11.18 -1.37 13.08
C ILE A 112 -11.79 -1.36 11.68
N PRO A 113 -11.69 -0.25 10.91
CA PRO A 113 -12.19 -0.19 9.55
C PRO A 113 -11.33 -1.04 8.61
N LEU A 114 -11.94 -1.48 7.48
CA LEU A 114 -11.29 -2.31 6.48
C LEU A 114 -10.40 -1.48 5.53
N PHE A 115 -9.28 -2.07 5.12
CA PHE A 115 -8.73 -1.75 3.82
C PHE A 115 -9.71 -2.23 2.73
N ILE A 116 -10.05 -1.36 1.80
CA ILE A 116 -10.85 -1.70 0.61
C ILE A 116 -9.98 -1.35 -0.58
N SER A 117 -9.53 -2.37 -1.28
CA SER A 117 -8.44 -2.29 -2.25
C SER A 117 -8.83 -2.79 -3.64
N ILE A 118 -8.04 -2.39 -4.62
CA ILE A 118 -8.22 -2.69 -6.03
C ILE A 118 -6.86 -2.61 -6.75
N ASP A 119 -6.76 -3.18 -7.96
CA ASP A 119 -5.71 -2.89 -8.94
C ASP A 119 -6.24 -1.92 -9.99
N GLU A 120 -5.91 -0.66 -9.92
CA GLU A 120 -6.25 0.34 -10.92
C GLU A 120 -4.97 1.04 -11.41
N GLU A 121 -4.26 0.37 -12.34
CA GLU A 121 -2.99 0.86 -12.88
C GLU A 121 -3.18 1.79 -14.09
N GLY A 122 -4.38 1.83 -14.64
CA GLY A 122 -4.64 2.34 -15.99
C GLY A 122 -4.35 1.29 -17.08
N GLY A 123 -4.47 1.69 -18.36
CA GLY A 123 -4.23 0.80 -19.48
C GLY A 123 -5.07 -0.49 -19.44
N ARG A 124 -4.39 -1.63 -19.55
CA ARG A 124 -5.05 -2.95 -19.54
C ARG A 124 -5.41 -3.46 -18.14
N VAL A 125 -4.77 -2.91 -17.10
CA VAL A 125 -5.08 -3.25 -15.70
C VAL A 125 -5.94 -2.13 -15.11
N SER A 126 -7.22 -2.17 -15.45
CA SER A 126 -8.25 -1.25 -14.98
C SER A 126 -9.49 -2.06 -14.63
N ARG A 127 -9.96 -1.92 -13.40
CA ARG A 127 -11.09 -2.65 -12.84
C ARG A 127 -12.35 -1.80 -12.73
N LEU A 128 -12.22 -0.47 -12.75
CA LEU A 128 -13.34 0.44 -12.63
C LEU A 128 -14.46 0.14 -13.64
N PRO A 129 -15.73 0.49 -13.33
CA PRO A 129 -16.85 0.27 -14.21
C PRO A 129 -16.65 0.85 -15.62
N LYS A 130 -17.31 0.25 -16.61
CA LYS A 130 -17.17 0.67 -18.02
C LYS A 130 -17.64 2.09 -18.32
N GLU A 131 -18.45 2.68 -17.44
CA GLU A 131 -18.89 4.08 -17.50
C GLU A 131 -17.77 5.06 -17.18
N ILE A 132 -16.73 4.60 -16.47
CA ILE A 132 -15.54 5.39 -16.17
C ILE A 132 -14.58 5.25 -17.36
N LYS A 133 -14.14 6.38 -17.89
CA LYS A 133 -13.15 6.43 -18.98
C LYS A 133 -11.83 5.85 -18.52
N LYS A 134 -11.13 5.19 -19.43
CA LYS A 134 -9.82 4.59 -19.11
C LYS A 134 -8.70 5.59 -19.30
N LEU A 135 -7.78 5.59 -18.37
CA LEU A 135 -6.48 6.23 -18.49
C LEU A 135 -5.53 5.36 -19.33
N PRO A 136 -4.49 5.94 -19.94
CA PRO A 136 -3.50 5.21 -20.74
C PRO A 136 -2.68 4.25 -19.88
N SER A 137 -1.93 3.37 -20.53
CA SER A 137 -0.91 2.55 -19.86
C SER A 137 0.28 3.40 -19.40
N ASN A 138 1.03 2.88 -18.42
CA ASN A 138 2.25 3.54 -17.93
C ASN A 138 3.31 3.72 -19.00
N GLU A 139 3.41 2.83 -19.99
CA GLU A 139 4.32 2.98 -21.12
C GLU A 139 4.05 4.27 -21.92
N VAL A 140 2.77 4.63 -22.14
CA VAL A 140 2.41 5.89 -22.81
C VAL A 140 2.89 7.08 -21.98
N ILE A 141 2.73 7.03 -20.67
CA ILE A 141 3.19 8.08 -19.74
C ILE A 141 4.71 8.15 -19.73
N GLY A 142 5.36 6.99 -19.73
CA GLY A 142 6.81 6.84 -19.76
C GLY A 142 7.44 7.44 -21.04
N ASN A 143 6.79 7.23 -22.18
CA ASN A 143 7.23 7.79 -23.46
C ASN A 143 7.15 9.33 -23.50
N ILE A 144 6.20 9.94 -22.78
CA ILE A 144 6.10 11.40 -22.63
C ILE A 144 7.11 11.92 -21.62
N ASN A 145 7.39 11.13 -20.57
CA ASN A 145 8.34 11.43 -19.49
C ASN A 145 8.09 12.77 -18.78
N ASP A 146 6.82 13.06 -18.49
CA ASP A 146 6.38 14.25 -17.76
C ASP A 146 5.94 13.89 -16.34
N LYS A 147 6.73 14.33 -15.34
CA LYS A 147 6.44 14.12 -13.91
C LYS A 147 5.10 14.72 -13.48
N LYS A 148 4.73 15.88 -14.04
CA LYS A 148 3.46 16.53 -13.72
C LYS A 148 2.28 15.70 -14.21
N LEU A 149 2.41 15.11 -15.41
CA LEU A 149 1.41 14.22 -15.96
C LEU A 149 1.24 12.97 -15.09
N ALA A 150 2.34 12.32 -14.69
CA ALA A 150 2.30 11.15 -13.82
C ALA A 150 1.63 11.48 -12.46
N TYR A 151 1.97 12.62 -11.85
CA TYR A 151 1.29 13.11 -10.64
C TYR A 151 -0.21 13.30 -10.86
N ASP A 152 -0.61 13.97 -11.94
CA ASP A 152 -2.01 14.26 -12.22
C ASP A 152 -2.80 12.97 -12.51
N ILE A 153 -2.17 11.96 -13.09
CA ILE A 153 -2.74 10.62 -13.31
C ILE A 153 -2.99 9.93 -11.97
N GLY A 154 -1.98 9.81 -11.13
CA GLY A 154 -2.16 9.21 -9.80
C GLY A 154 -3.21 9.94 -8.95
N LYS A 155 -3.26 11.29 -9.05
CA LYS A 155 -4.29 12.10 -8.41
C LYS A 155 -5.69 11.80 -8.96
N THR A 156 -5.81 11.60 -10.27
CA THR A 156 -7.10 11.34 -10.94
C THR A 156 -7.59 9.92 -10.64
N ILE A 157 -6.72 8.91 -10.69
CA ILE A 157 -7.05 7.56 -10.25
C ILE A 157 -7.47 7.59 -8.78
N GLY A 158 -6.66 8.20 -7.91
CA GLY A 158 -6.96 8.31 -6.49
C GLY A 158 -8.30 9.01 -6.21
N TYR A 159 -8.61 10.08 -6.93
CA TYR A 159 -9.92 10.74 -6.83
C TYR A 159 -11.06 9.79 -7.24
N SER A 160 -10.90 9.06 -8.35
CA SER A 160 -11.90 8.11 -8.83
C SER A 160 -12.15 7.01 -7.81
N LEU A 161 -11.10 6.40 -7.29
CA LEU A 161 -11.17 5.35 -6.27
C LEU A 161 -11.82 5.85 -4.98
N LYS A 162 -11.39 7.02 -4.50
CA LYS A 162 -11.97 7.64 -3.29
C LYS A 162 -13.45 7.91 -3.43
N SER A 163 -13.91 8.30 -4.62
CA SER A 163 -15.33 8.55 -4.91
C SER A 163 -16.20 7.32 -4.78
N PHE A 164 -15.66 6.11 -4.98
CA PHE A 164 -16.33 4.83 -4.71
C PHE A 164 -16.18 4.37 -3.26
N GLY A 165 -15.18 4.89 -2.55
CA GLY A 165 -14.91 4.51 -1.16
C GLY A 165 -13.76 3.51 -0.96
N PHE A 166 -12.96 3.25 -2.00
CA PHE A 166 -11.66 2.59 -1.87
C PHE A 166 -10.69 3.43 -1.05
N ASN A 167 -9.70 2.78 -0.45
CA ASN A 167 -8.67 3.45 0.35
C ASN A 167 -7.25 2.95 0.07
N ILE A 168 -7.09 1.84 -0.65
CA ILE A 168 -5.81 1.31 -1.16
C ILE A 168 -5.93 1.06 -2.66
N ASP A 169 -4.84 1.38 -3.39
CA ASP A 169 -4.63 0.93 -4.76
C ASP A 169 -3.30 0.17 -4.86
N PHE A 170 -3.33 -1.03 -5.45
CA PHE A 170 -2.11 -1.77 -5.77
C PHE A 170 -1.46 -1.20 -7.04
N ALA A 171 -1.00 0.04 -6.93
CA ALA A 171 -0.30 0.85 -7.91
C ALA A 171 0.62 1.87 -7.18
N PRO A 172 1.66 2.40 -7.84
CA PRO A 172 2.08 2.15 -9.21
C PRO A 172 2.95 0.90 -9.40
N VAL A 173 3.08 0.49 -10.67
CA VAL A 173 4.07 -0.51 -11.08
C VAL A 173 5.43 0.15 -11.19
N LEU A 174 6.40 -0.30 -10.39
CA LEU A 174 7.79 0.17 -10.39
C LEU A 174 8.74 -0.81 -11.08
N ASP A 175 8.21 -1.85 -11.71
CA ASP A 175 8.99 -2.77 -12.53
C ASP A 175 9.60 -2.04 -13.73
N ILE A 176 10.85 -2.42 -14.07
CA ILE A 176 11.56 -1.90 -15.23
C ILE A 176 11.39 -2.92 -16.36
N ASN A 177 10.81 -2.53 -17.51
CA ASN A 177 10.61 -3.41 -18.65
C ASN A 177 11.95 -3.69 -19.37
N SER A 178 12.87 -4.37 -18.66
CA SER A 178 14.22 -4.70 -19.16
C SER A 178 14.18 -5.83 -20.19
N ASN A 179 13.22 -6.75 -20.06
CA ASN A 179 12.99 -7.82 -21.02
C ASN A 179 11.75 -7.53 -21.88
N HIS A 180 11.95 -7.15 -23.14
CA HIS A 180 10.86 -6.84 -24.07
C HIS A 180 9.96 -8.05 -24.41
N ASN A 181 10.37 -9.27 -24.09
CA ASN A 181 9.54 -10.47 -24.24
C ASN A 181 8.59 -10.66 -23.06
N ASN A 182 8.77 -9.94 -21.97
CA ASN A 182 7.91 -9.98 -20.81
C ASN A 182 6.53 -9.37 -21.11
N LYS A 183 5.55 -10.26 -21.34
CA LYS A 183 4.16 -9.83 -21.61
C LYS A 183 3.36 -9.57 -20.33
N VAL A 184 3.88 -9.99 -19.18
CA VAL A 184 3.22 -9.80 -17.88
C VAL A 184 3.29 -8.34 -17.47
N ILE A 185 4.46 -7.77 -17.52
CA ILE A 185 4.73 -6.36 -17.23
C ILE A 185 4.47 -5.53 -18.50
N GLY A 186 5.29 -5.67 -19.53
CA GLY A 186 5.09 -4.97 -20.79
C GLY A 186 4.73 -3.50 -20.62
N ASP A 187 3.58 -3.09 -21.16
CA ASP A 187 3.04 -1.73 -21.13
C ASP A 187 2.57 -1.24 -19.74
N ARG A 188 2.57 -2.12 -18.72
CA ARG A 188 2.33 -1.74 -17.32
C ARG A 188 3.53 -0.98 -16.72
N ALA A 189 4.74 -1.19 -17.21
CA ALA A 189 5.92 -0.43 -16.80
C ALA A 189 5.97 0.93 -17.49
N PHE A 190 6.49 1.95 -16.80
CA PHE A 190 6.72 3.26 -17.40
C PHE A 190 7.79 3.20 -18.50
N SER A 191 8.83 2.39 -18.32
CA SER A 191 9.97 2.35 -19.23
C SER A 191 10.90 1.16 -18.97
N SER A 192 11.82 0.92 -19.92
CA SER A 192 13.01 0.11 -19.69
C SER A 192 14.16 0.91 -19.02
N ASN A 193 13.99 2.20 -18.81
CA ASN A 193 14.97 3.05 -18.13
C ASN A 193 14.62 3.23 -16.65
N LYS A 194 15.47 2.71 -15.76
CA LYS A 194 15.29 2.77 -14.30
C LYS A 194 15.01 4.15 -13.74
N ASN A 195 15.63 5.21 -14.33
CA ASN A 195 15.45 6.58 -13.84
C ASN A 195 14.09 7.17 -14.26
N ILE A 196 13.58 6.80 -15.42
CA ILE A 196 12.23 7.19 -15.85
C ILE A 196 11.21 6.53 -14.94
N VAL A 197 11.32 5.22 -14.72
CA VAL A 197 10.43 4.48 -13.79
C VAL A 197 10.45 5.09 -12.40
N ALA A 198 11.66 5.36 -11.85
CA ALA A 198 11.81 5.96 -10.53
C ALA A 198 11.13 7.34 -10.44
N ASN A 199 11.39 8.22 -11.40
CA ASN A 199 10.87 9.58 -11.40
C ASN A 199 9.34 9.65 -11.56
N LEU A 200 8.80 8.86 -12.49
CA LEU A 200 7.37 8.86 -12.79
C LEU A 200 6.58 8.11 -11.72
N GLY A 201 7.10 6.98 -11.24
CA GLY A 201 6.49 6.22 -10.16
C GLY A 201 6.36 7.02 -8.86
N VAL A 202 7.42 7.73 -8.46
CA VAL A 202 7.38 8.65 -7.31
C VAL A 202 6.35 9.76 -7.52
N SER A 203 6.28 10.31 -8.74
CA SER A 203 5.30 11.37 -9.04
C SER A 203 3.87 10.85 -8.92
N GLU A 204 3.60 9.64 -9.41
CA GLU A 204 2.28 9.00 -9.31
C GLU A 204 1.92 8.65 -7.86
N ILE A 205 2.85 8.12 -7.05
CA ILE A 205 2.69 7.91 -5.61
C ILE A 205 2.24 9.21 -4.90
N ASN A 206 2.90 10.32 -5.22
CA ASN A 206 2.52 11.64 -4.68
C ASN A 206 1.13 12.09 -5.14
N GLY A 207 0.72 11.71 -6.35
CA GLY A 207 -0.64 11.90 -6.87
C GLY A 207 -1.68 11.15 -6.03
N PHE A 208 -1.50 9.85 -5.78
CA PHE A 208 -2.34 9.04 -4.90
C PHE A 208 -2.43 9.61 -3.50
N LYS A 209 -1.30 9.97 -2.90
CA LYS A 209 -1.23 10.58 -1.57
C LYS A 209 -2.05 11.87 -1.49
N SER A 210 -2.03 12.71 -2.53
CA SER A 210 -2.82 13.96 -2.57
C SER A 210 -4.33 13.73 -2.60
N SER A 211 -4.78 12.54 -3.02
CA SER A 211 -6.18 12.10 -3.03
C SER A 211 -6.55 11.25 -1.80
N ASN A 212 -5.63 11.10 -0.84
CA ASN A 212 -5.79 10.28 0.37
C ASN A 212 -6.10 8.81 0.04
N ILE A 213 -5.38 8.24 -0.94
CA ILE A 213 -5.34 6.82 -1.29
C ILE A 213 -3.95 6.28 -0.94
N ILE A 214 -3.92 5.14 -0.29
CA ILE A 214 -2.70 4.40 0.00
C ILE A 214 -2.25 3.74 -1.30
N SER A 215 -1.09 4.14 -1.81
CA SER A 215 -0.45 3.49 -2.95
C SER A 215 0.42 2.32 -2.50
N VAL A 216 0.44 1.25 -3.27
CA VAL A 216 1.30 0.08 -3.04
C VAL A 216 2.21 -0.09 -4.24
N ALA A 217 3.48 0.31 -4.07
CA ALA A 217 4.48 0.17 -5.12
C ALA A 217 4.83 -1.31 -5.38
N LYS A 218 4.83 -1.74 -6.64
CA LYS A 218 4.97 -3.16 -7.00
C LYS A 218 5.78 -3.39 -8.28
N HIS A 219 6.35 -4.56 -8.45
CA HIS A 219 6.40 -5.73 -7.58
C HIS A 219 7.86 -5.92 -7.12
N PHE A 220 8.18 -5.62 -5.87
CA PHE A 220 9.53 -5.84 -5.34
C PHE A 220 9.85 -7.34 -5.37
N THR A 221 10.90 -7.79 -5.91
CA THR A 221 12.23 -7.26 -6.22
C THR A 221 12.43 -6.73 -7.66
N GLY A 222 11.38 -6.60 -8.45
CA GLY A 222 11.41 -6.24 -9.87
C GLY A 222 11.01 -7.43 -10.76
N HIS A 223 9.83 -7.34 -11.40
CA HIS A 223 9.26 -8.41 -12.24
C HIS A 223 9.56 -8.23 -13.73
N GLY A 224 10.20 -7.12 -14.12
CA GLY A 224 10.35 -6.75 -15.53
C GLY A 224 11.33 -7.58 -16.35
N ASP A 225 12.23 -8.33 -15.70
CA ASP A 225 13.26 -9.16 -16.36
C ASP A 225 12.85 -10.63 -16.53
N THR A 226 11.64 -11.02 -16.13
CA THR A 226 11.18 -12.41 -16.24
C THR A 226 10.62 -12.73 -17.62
N ASP A 227 10.81 -13.97 -18.08
CA ASP A 227 10.09 -14.53 -19.24
C ASP A 227 8.82 -15.27 -18.83
N ILE A 228 8.60 -15.48 -17.54
CA ILE A 228 7.57 -16.35 -16.98
C ILE A 228 6.58 -15.51 -16.17
N ASP A 229 5.30 -15.75 -16.45
CA ASP A 229 4.19 -15.17 -15.69
C ASP A 229 3.97 -15.99 -14.40
N SER A 230 3.99 -15.30 -13.27
CA SER A 230 3.72 -15.87 -11.94
C SER A 230 2.31 -16.47 -11.79
N HIS A 231 1.38 -16.12 -12.70
CA HIS A 231 0.08 -16.77 -12.79
C HIS A 231 0.13 -18.20 -13.35
N TYR A 232 1.26 -18.63 -13.92
CA TYR A 232 1.40 -19.97 -14.50
C TYR A 232 2.51 -20.79 -13.88
N LYS A 233 3.60 -20.18 -13.45
CA LYS A 233 4.77 -20.85 -12.86
C LYS A 233 5.52 -19.90 -11.91
N LEU A 234 6.39 -20.46 -11.08
CA LEU A 234 7.33 -19.69 -10.26
C LEU A 234 8.40 -19.04 -11.17
N PRO A 235 8.42 -17.69 -11.29
CA PRO A 235 9.45 -16.99 -12.07
C PRO A 235 10.80 -17.07 -11.36
N ILE A 236 11.88 -17.12 -12.14
CA ILE A 236 13.27 -17.19 -11.64
C ILE A 236 14.06 -16.05 -12.29
N ILE A 237 14.79 -15.30 -11.48
CA ILE A 237 15.75 -14.27 -11.93
C ILE A 237 17.13 -14.62 -11.39
N ASN A 238 18.08 -14.88 -12.29
CA ASN A 238 19.46 -15.20 -11.97
C ASN A 238 20.32 -13.93 -11.95
N LYS A 239 20.06 -13.05 -10.97
CA LYS A 239 20.84 -11.83 -10.73
C LYS A 239 21.38 -11.82 -9.32
N THR A 240 22.60 -11.32 -9.20
CA THR A 240 23.23 -11.04 -7.91
C THR A 240 22.56 -9.85 -7.23
N LEU A 241 22.75 -9.73 -5.93
CA LEU A 241 22.24 -8.58 -5.16
C LEU A 241 22.76 -7.23 -5.70
N ASP A 242 24.03 -7.19 -6.15
CA ASP A 242 24.63 -5.97 -6.67
C ASP A 242 23.99 -5.55 -8.00
N GLU A 243 23.71 -6.50 -8.89
CA GLU A 243 22.99 -6.25 -10.15
C GLU A 243 21.57 -5.72 -9.89
N LEU A 244 20.83 -6.32 -8.93
CA LEU A 244 19.51 -5.85 -8.54
C LEU A 244 19.55 -4.43 -7.94
N LYS A 245 20.53 -4.15 -7.08
CA LYS A 245 20.75 -2.81 -6.50
C LYS A 245 21.07 -1.76 -7.57
N GLU A 246 21.77 -2.14 -8.62
CA GLU A 246 22.12 -1.23 -9.70
C GLU A 246 20.90 -0.88 -10.57
N VAL A 247 19.96 -1.79 -10.77
CA VAL A 247 18.86 -1.61 -11.73
C VAL A 247 17.51 -1.69 -11.03
N GLU A 248 17.06 -2.89 -10.67
CA GLU A 248 15.66 -3.15 -10.24
C GLU A 248 15.26 -2.43 -8.96
N PHE A 249 16.21 -2.25 -8.03
CA PHE A 249 15.92 -1.58 -6.75
C PHE A 249 15.91 -0.05 -6.83
N VAL A 250 16.40 0.56 -7.93
CA VAL A 250 16.48 2.01 -8.06
C VAL A 250 15.11 2.68 -7.91
N PRO A 251 14.04 2.26 -8.61
CA PRO A 251 12.70 2.85 -8.43
C PRO A 251 12.15 2.70 -7.01
N PHE A 252 12.34 1.53 -6.39
CA PHE A 252 11.87 1.27 -5.02
C PHE A 252 12.64 2.11 -4.00
N LYS A 253 13.96 2.25 -4.16
CA LYS A 253 14.76 3.12 -3.29
C LYS A 253 14.28 4.56 -3.34
N ASN A 254 14.04 5.10 -4.53
CA ASN A 254 13.50 6.44 -4.68
C ASN A 254 12.10 6.58 -4.04
N ALA A 255 11.25 5.56 -4.21
CA ALA A 255 9.94 5.54 -3.58
C ALA A 255 10.02 5.52 -2.04
N ILE A 256 10.97 4.76 -1.48
CA ILE A 256 11.23 4.71 -0.03
C ILE A 256 11.73 6.07 0.49
N GLU A 257 12.66 6.71 -0.21
CA GLU A 257 13.17 8.05 0.12
C GLU A 257 12.05 9.10 0.11
N GLU A 258 11.01 8.92 -0.71
CA GLU A 258 9.82 9.78 -0.79
C GLU A 258 8.64 9.28 0.07
N ASN A 259 8.91 8.36 1.02
CA ASN A 259 7.96 7.85 2.00
C ASN A 259 6.73 7.17 1.35
N VAL A 260 6.98 6.25 0.42
CA VAL A 260 5.90 5.37 -0.08
C VAL A 260 5.26 4.60 1.08
N PRO A 261 3.92 4.57 1.17
CA PRO A 261 3.26 3.97 2.33
C PRO A 261 3.34 2.45 2.37
N SER A 262 3.40 1.81 1.20
CA SER A 262 3.40 0.34 1.10
C SER A 262 4.18 -0.17 -0.11
N ILE A 263 4.78 -1.36 0.03
CA ILE A 263 5.47 -2.09 -1.05
C ILE A 263 4.95 -3.52 -1.09
N MET A 264 4.62 -3.98 -2.31
CA MET A 264 4.24 -5.37 -2.58
C MET A 264 5.46 -6.18 -3.01
N VAL A 265 5.66 -7.34 -2.37
CA VAL A 265 6.75 -8.27 -2.67
C VAL A 265 6.24 -9.41 -3.54
N SER A 266 6.89 -9.60 -4.68
CA SER A 266 6.53 -10.59 -5.70
C SER A 266 6.87 -12.04 -5.33
N HIS A 267 6.26 -12.99 -6.06
CA HIS A 267 6.60 -14.41 -5.98
C HIS A 267 7.70 -14.78 -6.99
N ILE A 268 8.89 -14.16 -6.84
CA ILE A 268 10.06 -14.42 -7.71
C ILE A 268 11.13 -15.15 -6.91
N LEU A 269 11.64 -16.24 -7.44
CA LEU A 269 12.80 -16.93 -6.90
C LEU A 269 14.09 -16.26 -7.40
N LEU A 270 14.98 -15.95 -6.48
CA LEU A 270 16.28 -15.31 -6.72
C LEU A 270 17.39 -16.23 -6.20
N PRO A 271 17.81 -17.27 -6.97
CA PRO A 271 18.71 -18.31 -6.47
C PRO A 271 20.07 -17.79 -5.96
N GLU A 272 20.54 -16.65 -6.48
CA GLU A 272 21.78 -16.01 -6.01
C GLU A 272 21.66 -15.33 -4.63
N ILE A 273 20.40 -15.26 -4.07
CA ILE A 273 20.12 -14.62 -2.78
C ILE A 273 19.45 -15.61 -1.82
N ASP A 274 18.41 -16.30 -2.29
CA ASP A 274 17.67 -17.35 -1.58
C ASP A 274 17.19 -18.36 -2.62
N ASP A 275 17.81 -19.53 -2.65
CA ASP A 275 17.56 -20.59 -3.64
C ASP A 275 16.37 -21.49 -3.29
N ILE A 276 15.77 -21.27 -2.10
CA ILE A 276 14.66 -22.09 -1.57
C ILE A 276 13.34 -21.32 -1.60
N ASN A 277 13.35 -20.06 -1.14
CA ASN A 277 12.13 -19.29 -0.94
C ASN A 277 12.02 -18.15 -1.96
N PRO A 278 10.86 -18.00 -2.63
CA PRO A 278 10.60 -16.79 -3.43
C PRO A 278 10.63 -15.54 -2.56
N ALA A 279 10.80 -14.39 -3.17
CA ALA A 279 10.99 -13.11 -2.47
C ALA A 279 9.93 -12.84 -1.39
N SER A 280 8.67 -13.16 -1.66
CA SER A 280 7.55 -13.00 -0.71
C SER A 280 7.64 -13.88 0.55
N MET A 281 8.51 -14.88 0.55
CA MET A 281 8.73 -15.83 1.66
C MET A 281 10.16 -15.77 2.20
N SER A 282 11.03 -14.96 1.61
CA SER A 282 12.46 -14.90 1.94
C SER A 282 12.74 -13.86 3.01
N LYS A 283 13.24 -14.32 4.16
CA LYS A 283 13.70 -13.42 5.24
C LYS A 283 14.87 -12.54 4.80
N THR A 284 15.75 -13.07 3.99
CA THR A 284 16.88 -12.32 3.42
C THR A 284 16.36 -11.14 2.60
N ILE A 285 15.35 -11.37 1.75
CA ILE A 285 14.82 -10.32 0.88
C ILE A 285 13.94 -9.32 1.66
N ILE A 286 13.00 -9.81 2.47
CA ILE A 286 12.07 -8.94 3.17
C ILE A 286 12.73 -8.23 4.36
N THR A 287 13.34 -8.98 5.26
CA THR A 287 13.90 -8.43 6.49
C THR A 287 15.27 -7.79 6.26
N ASP A 288 16.22 -8.52 5.65
CA ASP A 288 17.59 -8.03 5.63
C ASP A 288 17.77 -6.99 4.51
N ILE A 289 17.21 -7.20 3.32
CA ILE A 289 17.34 -6.24 2.21
C ILE A 289 16.31 -5.12 2.31
N LEU A 290 14.99 -5.42 2.26
CA LEU A 290 13.97 -4.37 2.17
C LEU A 290 13.86 -3.55 3.46
N ARG A 291 13.76 -4.21 4.63
CA ARG A 291 13.65 -3.52 5.92
C ARG A 291 14.94 -2.84 6.35
N LYS A 292 16.07 -3.60 6.38
CA LYS A 292 17.32 -3.10 6.99
C LYS A 292 18.20 -2.33 6.01
N ASP A 293 18.52 -2.91 4.83
CA ASP A 293 19.42 -2.25 3.87
C ASP A 293 18.78 -1.06 3.20
N LEU A 294 17.54 -1.22 2.67
CA LEU A 294 16.78 -0.16 2.04
C LEU A 294 16.02 0.73 3.04
N LYS A 295 15.98 0.35 4.33
CA LYS A 295 15.35 1.09 5.45
C LYS A 295 13.88 1.39 5.23
N PHE A 296 13.14 0.44 4.67
CA PHE A 296 11.70 0.60 4.47
C PHE A 296 10.91 0.30 5.74
N ASP A 297 10.28 1.31 6.32
CA ASP A 297 9.46 1.18 7.55
C ASP A 297 7.95 1.09 7.29
N GLY A 298 7.51 1.26 6.04
CA GLY A 298 6.10 1.17 5.65
C GLY A 298 5.55 -0.27 5.66
N LEU A 299 4.33 -0.43 5.16
CA LEU A 299 3.63 -1.71 5.12
C LEU A 299 4.20 -2.62 4.01
N ILE A 300 4.66 -3.82 4.35
CA ILE A 300 5.05 -4.84 3.37
C ILE A 300 3.87 -5.78 3.14
N VAL A 301 3.42 -5.83 1.89
CA VAL A 301 2.31 -6.68 1.42
C VAL A 301 2.88 -7.80 0.55
N THR A 302 2.37 -9.02 0.66
CA THR A 302 2.68 -10.07 -0.33
C THR A 302 1.90 -9.82 -1.61
N ASP A 303 2.36 -10.33 -2.74
CA ASP A 303 1.47 -10.62 -3.86
C ASP A 303 0.47 -11.71 -3.46
N ASP A 304 -0.54 -12.00 -4.29
CA ASP A 304 -1.60 -12.94 -3.95
C ASP A 304 -1.07 -14.36 -3.70
N MET A 305 -1.16 -14.82 -2.46
CA MET A 305 -0.70 -16.14 -2.03
C MET A 305 -1.45 -17.30 -2.70
N THR A 306 -2.61 -17.04 -3.32
CA THR A 306 -3.36 -18.04 -4.09
C THR A 306 -2.86 -18.21 -5.53
N MET A 307 -1.87 -17.42 -5.96
CA MET A 307 -1.28 -17.54 -7.30
C MET A 307 -0.58 -18.89 -7.50
N VAL A 308 -0.60 -19.36 -8.75
CA VAL A 308 -0.02 -20.65 -9.16
C VAL A 308 1.48 -20.75 -8.83
N ALA A 309 2.22 -19.63 -8.86
CA ALA A 309 3.61 -19.59 -8.41
C ALA A 309 3.81 -20.11 -6.98
N ILE A 310 2.84 -19.93 -6.11
CA ILE A 310 2.85 -20.45 -4.73
C ILE A 310 2.18 -21.82 -4.68
N THR A 311 0.93 -21.93 -5.08
CA THR A 311 0.11 -23.13 -4.84
C THR A 311 0.59 -24.40 -5.55
N ASN A 312 1.34 -24.27 -6.64
CA ASN A 312 1.97 -25.42 -7.31
C ASN A 312 3.30 -25.88 -6.67
N ASN A 313 3.91 -25.06 -5.81
CA ASN A 313 5.24 -25.33 -5.28
C ASN A 313 5.25 -25.47 -3.75
N PHE A 314 4.25 -24.93 -3.06
CA PHE A 314 4.19 -24.88 -1.59
C PHE A 314 2.76 -25.17 -1.10
N ASP A 315 2.64 -25.69 0.12
CA ASP A 315 1.40 -25.60 0.86
C ASP A 315 1.11 -24.12 1.19
N ILE A 316 -0.10 -23.66 0.92
CA ILE A 316 -0.44 -22.24 1.03
C ILE A 316 -0.35 -21.73 2.48
N SER A 317 -0.74 -22.54 3.45
CA SER A 317 -0.68 -22.16 4.86
C SER A 317 0.77 -22.06 5.33
N GLU A 318 1.61 -23.02 4.94
CA GLU A 318 3.06 -22.97 5.24
C GLU A 318 3.72 -21.76 4.55
N ALA A 319 3.35 -21.45 3.31
CA ALA A 319 3.83 -20.28 2.59
C ALA A 319 3.46 -18.97 3.31
N CYS A 320 2.22 -18.84 3.77
CA CYS A 320 1.76 -17.68 4.54
C CYS A 320 2.51 -17.54 5.88
N ILE A 321 2.71 -18.64 6.61
CA ILE A 321 3.47 -18.66 7.87
C ILE A 321 4.93 -18.23 7.62
N LYS A 322 5.56 -18.73 6.54
CA LYS A 322 6.91 -18.32 6.15
C LYS A 322 6.97 -16.83 5.80
N SER A 323 5.99 -16.31 5.06
CA SER A 323 5.93 -14.88 4.67
C SER A 323 5.83 -13.98 5.92
N ILE A 324 5.00 -14.33 6.90
CA ILE A 324 4.91 -13.58 8.18
C ILE A 324 6.27 -13.61 8.90
N ASN A 325 6.89 -14.77 9.02
CA ASN A 325 8.18 -14.93 9.70
C ASN A 325 9.34 -14.26 8.91
N ALA A 326 9.20 -14.13 7.60
CA ALA A 326 10.12 -13.38 6.76
C ALA A 326 10.01 -11.86 6.95
N GLY A 327 8.90 -11.37 7.49
CA GLY A 327 8.68 -9.95 7.80
C GLY A 327 7.59 -9.26 6.97
N ALA A 328 6.78 -10.00 6.19
CA ALA A 328 5.58 -9.46 5.56
C ALA A 328 4.55 -9.07 6.63
N ASP A 329 3.88 -7.94 6.43
CA ASP A 329 2.91 -7.40 7.38
C ASP A 329 1.46 -7.72 7.00
N LEU A 330 1.16 -7.76 5.70
CA LEU A 330 -0.18 -8.00 5.17
C LEU A 330 -0.11 -9.09 4.10
N LEU A 331 -0.90 -10.11 4.25
CA LEU A 331 -1.05 -11.21 3.29
C LEU A 331 -2.27 -10.95 2.39
N LEU A 332 -2.10 -11.13 1.09
CA LEU A 332 -3.22 -11.21 0.15
C LEU A 332 -3.58 -12.68 -0.09
N ILE A 333 -4.83 -13.04 0.19
CA ILE A 333 -5.40 -14.37 -0.07
C ILE A 333 -6.67 -14.13 -0.86
N CYS A 334 -6.52 -14.03 -2.18
CA CYS A 334 -7.53 -13.37 -3.00
C CYS A 334 -8.63 -14.29 -3.50
N HIS A 335 -8.45 -15.62 -3.41
CA HIS A 335 -9.37 -16.57 -4.01
C HIS A 335 -9.59 -17.82 -3.15
N GLY A 336 -10.87 -18.24 -3.05
CA GLY A 336 -11.27 -19.49 -2.39
C GLY A 336 -11.56 -19.33 -0.91
N HIS A 337 -12.85 -19.14 -0.57
CA HIS A 337 -13.29 -18.95 0.81
C HIS A 337 -12.77 -20.03 1.79
N GLU A 338 -12.80 -21.29 1.39
CA GLU A 338 -12.31 -22.41 2.20
C GLU A 338 -10.81 -22.26 2.48
N THR A 339 -10.03 -21.84 1.47
CA THR A 339 -8.59 -21.57 1.60
C THR A 339 -8.33 -20.37 2.52
N GLU A 340 -9.09 -19.29 2.38
CA GLU A 340 -8.99 -18.10 3.22
C GLU A 340 -9.21 -18.45 4.70
N VAL A 341 -10.28 -19.20 4.99
CA VAL A 341 -10.60 -19.66 6.36
C VAL A 341 -9.55 -20.63 6.90
N GLU A 342 -9.09 -21.56 6.07
CA GLU A 342 -8.04 -22.52 6.43
C GLU A 342 -6.73 -21.82 6.79
N VAL A 343 -6.26 -20.90 5.97
CA VAL A 343 -5.02 -20.13 6.22
C VAL A 343 -5.13 -19.32 7.52
N ILE A 344 -6.27 -18.63 7.75
CA ILE A 344 -6.51 -17.89 9.01
C ILE A 344 -6.38 -18.82 10.22
N ASN A 345 -7.02 -19.99 10.19
CA ASN A 345 -6.96 -20.94 11.28
C ASN A 345 -5.55 -21.52 11.49
N ASN A 346 -4.82 -21.83 10.40
CA ASN A 346 -3.47 -22.35 10.47
C ASN A 346 -2.44 -21.32 10.98
N ILE A 347 -2.62 -20.03 10.65
CA ILE A 347 -1.82 -18.95 11.24
C ILE A 347 -2.07 -18.86 12.75
N LYS A 348 -3.33 -18.96 13.20
CA LYS A 348 -3.68 -18.99 14.63
C LYS A 348 -2.99 -20.15 15.34
N ASP A 349 -3.09 -21.35 14.77
CA ASP A 349 -2.44 -22.54 15.30
C ASP A 349 -0.90 -22.37 15.34
N ALA A 350 -0.31 -21.71 14.37
CA ALA A 350 1.13 -21.44 14.35
C ALA A 350 1.56 -20.45 15.44
N VAL A 351 0.71 -19.47 15.79
CA VAL A 351 0.96 -18.58 16.92
C VAL A 351 0.82 -19.32 18.24
N ASP A 352 -0.24 -20.12 18.41
CA ASP A 352 -0.47 -20.92 19.62
C ASP A 352 0.65 -21.94 19.87
N LYS A 353 1.26 -22.46 18.82
CA LYS A 353 2.43 -23.37 18.88
C LYS A 353 3.77 -22.65 19.00
N GLY A 354 3.80 -21.30 18.97
CA GLY A 354 5.03 -20.52 19.03
C GLY A 354 5.88 -20.55 17.76
N ILE A 355 5.32 -21.03 16.62
CA ILE A 355 5.98 -21.00 15.30
C ILE A 355 6.04 -19.55 14.78
N ILE A 356 5.01 -18.76 15.04
CA ILE A 356 4.99 -17.31 14.85
C ILE A 356 4.93 -16.67 16.24
N SER A 357 5.83 -15.74 16.54
CA SER A 357 5.76 -15.02 17.82
C SER A 357 4.63 -14.01 17.82
N ILE A 358 3.99 -13.82 18.97
CA ILE A 358 2.97 -12.78 19.12
C ILE A 358 3.52 -11.38 18.86
N ASP A 359 4.79 -11.14 19.17
CA ASP A 359 5.46 -9.87 18.89
C ASP A 359 5.53 -9.60 17.39
N ARG A 360 5.81 -10.65 16.55
CA ARG A 360 5.81 -10.50 15.10
C ARG A 360 4.42 -10.12 14.57
N ILE A 361 3.36 -10.69 15.12
CA ILE A 361 1.97 -10.32 14.80
C ILE A 361 1.70 -8.87 15.25
N ASN A 362 2.08 -8.50 16.46
CA ASN A 362 1.89 -7.14 16.99
C ASN A 362 2.61 -6.08 16.15
N GLU A 363 3.82 -6.36 15.67
CA GLU A 363 4.55 -5.46 14.76
C GLU A 363 3.80 -5.21 13.46
N SER A 364 3.22 -6.25 12.85
CA SER A 364 2.41 -6.12 11.64
C SER A 364 1.13 -5.30 11.90
N VAL A 365 0.41 -5.64 12.97
CA VAL A 365 -0.81 -4.93 13.36
C VAL A 365 -0.50 -3.45 13.63
N TYR A 366 0.62 -3.16 14.29
CA TYR A 366 1.04 -1.78 14.55
C TYR A 366 1.20 -0.97 13.23
N ARG A 367 1.87 -1.52 12.21
CA ARG A 367 2.03 -0.86 10.91
C ARG A 367 0.70 -0.69 10.19
N ILE A 368 -0.16 -1.71 10.25
CA ILE A 368 -1.50 -1.67 9.65
C ILE A 368 -2.36 -0.59 10.30
N LEU A 369 -2.44 -0.56 11.63
CA LEU A 369 -3.23 0.44 12.35
C LEU A 369 -2.65 1.84 12.15
N SER A 370 -1.32 2.00 12.23
CA SER A 370 -0.66 3.29 11.95
C SER A 370 -1.04 3.85 10.58
N LEU A 371 -1.08 2.98 9.56
CA LEU A 371 -1.48 3.39 8.21
C LEU A 371 -2.98 3.72 8.15
N LYS A 372 -3.85 2.90 8.75
CA LYS A 372 -5.29 3.17 8.82
C LYS A 372 -5.61 4.49 9.51
N TYR A 373 -4.93 4.81 10.61
CA TYR A 373 -5.10 6.08 11.33
C TYR A 373 -4.57 7.27 10.54
N SER A 374 -3.37 7.15 9.94
CA SER A 374 -2.76 8.26 9.18
C SER A 374 -3.60 8.66 7.97
N TYR A 375 -4.24 7.70 7.31
CA TYR A 375 -5.15 7.93 6.19
C TYR A 375 -6.61 8.13 6.63
N LYS A 376 -6.90 8.16 7.94
CA LYS A 376 -8.24 8.37 8.52
C LYS A 376 -9.29 7.45 7.89
N ILE A 377 -8.94 6.18 7.75
CA ILE A 377 -9.86 5.17 7.19
C ILE A 377 -11.03 4.99 8.15
N ASN A 378 -12.23 4.90 7.61
CA ASN A 378 -13.46 4.81 8.38
C ASN A 378 -14.53 3.99 7.62
N ASN A 379 -15.62 3.69 8.30
CA ASN A 379 -16.77 2.95 7.74
C ASN A 379 -17.88 3.89 7.22
N GLU A 380 -17.61 5.18 7.01
CA GLU A 380 -18.61 6.12 6.48
C GLU A 380 -19.00 5.73 5.05
N LYS A 381 -20.32 5.73 4.80
CA LYS A 381 -20.89 5.43 3.49
C LYS A 381 -20.74 6.62 2.56
N ILE A 382 -20.56 6.34 1.28
CA ILE A 382 -20.63 7.36 0.22
C ILE A 382 -22.08 7.42 -0.27
N GLU A 383 -22.70 8.58 -0.20
CA GLU A 383 -24.12 8.72 -0.57
C GLU A 383 -24.35 8.63 -2.08
N ASN A 384 -23.50 9.32 -2.86
CA ASN A 384 -23.65 9.41 -4.30
C ASN A 384 -22.30 9.44 -4.99
N ILE A 385 -22.26 8.93 -6.21
CA ILE A 385 -21.11 9.03 -7.10
C ILE A 385 -21.46 9.90 -8.31
N ASP A 386 -20.58 10.82 -8.65
CA ASP A 386 -20.70 11.65 -9.84
C ASP A 386 -19.73 11.17 -10.93
N VAL A 387 -20.25 10.32 -11.82
CA VAL A 387 -19.48 9.72 -12.92
C VAL A 387 -19.01 10.80 -13.91
N ASP A 388 -19.80 11.86 -14.11
CA ASP A 388 -19.46 12.91 -15.07
C ASP A 388 -18.28 13.75 -14.57
N ILE A 389 -18.19 14.03 -13.27
CA ILE A 389 -17.04 14.71 -12.68
C ILE A 389 -15.78 13.85 -12.79
N ILE A 390 -15.88 12.53 -12.52
CA ILE A 390 -14.75 11.62 -12.68
C ILE A 390 -14.27 11.63 -14.13
N ASN A 391 -15.19 11.45 -15.08
CA ASN A 391 -14.88 11.41 -16.50
C ASN A 391 -14.31 12.74 -17.01
N SER A 392 -14.81 13.88 -16.53
CA SER A 392 -14.23 15.19 -16.88
C SER A 392 -12.76 15.31 -16.48
N LYS A 393 -12.39 14.84 -15.28
CA LYS A 393 -10.98 14.83 -14.83
C LYS A 393 -10.11 13.91 -15.70
N ILE A 394 -10.64 12.76 -16.10
CA ILE A 394 -9.93 11.84 -17.00
C ILE A 394 -9.79 12.48 -18.40
N GLU A 395 -10.82 13.14 -18.91
CA GLU A 395 -10.75 13.86 -20.20
C GLU A 395 -9.70 14.96 -20.21
N ASP A 396 -9.53 15.70 -19.12
CA ASP A 396 -8.47 16.70 -19.00
C ASP A 396 -7.07 16.08 -19.19
N ILE A 397 -6.85 14.88 -18.64
CA ILE A 397 -5.61 14.12 -18.86
C ILE A 397 -5.49 13.69 -20.34
N LEU A 398 -6.54 13.05 -20.88
CA LEU A 398 -6.54 12.53 -22.25
C LEU A 398 -6.34 13.66 -23.30
N ASN A 399 -6.92 14.84 -23.06
CA ASN A 399 -6.75 16.00 -23.92
C ASN A 399 -5.31 16.55 -23.90
N ARG A 400 -4.60 16.41 -22.79
CA ARG A 400 -3.17 16.78 -22.71
C ARG A 400 -2.30 15.79 -23.46
N LEU A 401 -2.62 14.50 -23.41
CA LEU A 401 -1.92 13.46 -24.15
C LEU A 401 -2.03 13.64 -25.66
N ASN A 402 -3.19 14.07 -26.16
CA ASN A 402 -3.42 14.29 -27.59
C ASN A 402 -2.73 15.55 -28.14
N LYS A 403 -2.18 16.41 -27.29
CA LYS A 403 -1.49 17.64 -27.68
C LYS A 403 0.05 17.50 -27.72
N ASN A 404 0.56 16.41 -27.16
CA ASN A 404 1.97 16.04 -27.17
C ASN A 404 2.23 14.93 -28.17
#